data_9306a2ad452e091793926c7b011ed9cb
#
_entry.id   9306a2ad452e091793926c7b011ed9cb
#
_cell.length_a   1.000
_cell.length_b   1.000
_cell.length_c   1.000
_cell.angle_alpha   90.00
_cell.angle_beta   90.00
_cell.angle_gamma   90.00
#
_symmetry.space_group_name_H-M   'P 1'
#
loop_
_entity.id
_entity.type
_entity.pdbx_description
1 polymer ?
#
loop_
_entity_poly.entity_id
_entity_poly.type
_entity_poly.pdbx_seq_one_letter_code
_entity_poly.pdbx_strand_id
1 'polypeptide(L)'
;MQCMNCLKMEIDKKIIRKLIEVLEDLKKSLKGNEIINSDELVEEKIDDPKTIIKSPIVGTAYLASEPGAKPFTSVGKKIKKGETVLIVEAMKTMNHVPSTLDGVVKKVCVDDGQPVEFGQTIIIIE
;
A
#
# COMPACT_ATOMS: atom_id res chain seq x y z
N MET A 1 12.35 -42.00 38.20
CA MET A 1 12.25 -40.58 37.78
C MET A 1 13.27 -40.18 36.74
N GLN A 2 14.43 -40.74 36.65
CA GLN A 2 15.41 -40.44 35.61
C GLN A 2 14.99 -40.85 34.19
N CYS A 3 14.22 -41.93 34.05
CA CYS A 3 13.76 -42.43 32.75
C CYS A 3 12.75 -41.48 32.06
N MET A 4 11.95 -40.77 32.80
CA MET A 4 10.99 -39.81 32.24
C MET A 4 11.66 -38.59 31.59
N ASN A 5 12.75 -38.12 32.19
CA ASN A 5 13.51 -36.99 31.64
C ASN A 5 14.29 -37.36 30.37
N CYS A 6 14.82 -38.59 30.32
CA CYS A 6 15.50 -39.10 29.12
C CYS A 6 14.52 -39.26 27.94
N LEU A 7 13.34 -39.79 28.17
CA LEU A 7 12.30 -39.92 27.17
C LEU A 7 11.81 -38.56 26.66
N LYS A 8 11.68 -37.60 27.56
CA LYS A 8 11.28 -36.24 27.22
C LYS A 8 12.34 -35.53 26.36
N MET A 9 13.61 -35.72 26.66
CA MET A 9 14.71 -35.18 25.84
C MET A 9 14.80 -35.83 24.45
N GLU A 10 14.51 -37.10 24.32
CA GLU A 10 14.50 -37.77 23.02
C GLU A 10 13.34 -37.32 22.13
N ILE A 11 12.19 -37.09 22.71
CA ILE A 11 11.02 -36.57 22.01
C ILE A 11 11.30 -35.16 21.52
N ASP A 12 11.87 -34.30 22.34
CA ASP A 12 12.21 -32.93 21.96
C ASP A 12 13.23 -32.88 20.80
N LYS A 13 14.22 -33.75 20.84
CA LYS A 13 15.19 -33.86 19.74
C LYS A 13 14.55 -34.34 18.44
N LYS A 14 13.61 -35.25 18.47
CA LYS A 14 12.87 -35.69 17.30
C LYS A 14 11.98 -34.60 16.74
N ILE A 15 11.31 -33.85 17.60
CA ILE A 15 10.46 -32.72 17.21
C ILE A 15 11.31 -31.61 16.59
N ILE A 16 12.44 -31.29 17.19
CA ILE A 16 13.37 -30.29 16.67
C ILE A 16 13.92 -30.70 15.31
N ARG A 17 14.31 -31.94 15.11
CA ARG A 17 14.75 -32.46 13.80
C ARG A 17 13.66 -32.38 12.75
N LYS A 18 12.43 -32.76 13.09
CA LYS A 18 11.28 -32.61 12.19
C LYS A 18 10.98 -31.17 11.83
N LEU A 19 11.08 -30.25 12.77
CA LEU A 19 10.91 -28.83 12.52
C LEU A 19 12.00 -28.28 11.59
N ILE A 20 13.24 -28.67 11.81
CA ILE A 20 14.36 -28.28 10.94
C ILE A 20 14.17 -28.82 9.53
N GLU A 21 13.78 -30.07 9.39
CA GLU A 21 13.52 -30.73 8.12
C GLU A 21 12.39 -30.02 7.34
N VAL A 22 11.29 -29.72 8.01
CA VAL A 22 10.16 -28.97 7.42
C VAL A 22 10.58 -27.55 7.03
N LEU A 23 11.38 -26.89 7.83
CA LEU A 23 11.91 -25.56 7.52
C LEU A 23 12.88 -25.59 6.33
N GLU A 24 13.71 -26.63 6.21
CA GLU A 24 14.60 -26.82 5.07
C GLU A 24 13.83 -27.11 3.79
N ASP A 25 12.79 -27.93 3.87
CA ASP A 25 11.89 -28.20 2.75
C ASP A 25 11.14 -26.95 2.30
N LEU A 26 10.63 -26.15 3.22
CA LEU A 26 10.02 -24.86 2.92
C LEU A 26 11.02 -23.89 2.30
N LYS A 27 12.23 -23.84 2.82
CA LYS A 27 13.30 -23.00 2.29
C LYS A 27 13.73 -23.43 0.88
N LYS A 28 13.73 -24.72 0.62
CA LYS A 28 14.02 -25.30 -0.70
C LYS A 28 12.87 -25.05 -1.68
N SER A 29 11.64 -25.13 -1.22
CA SER A 29 10.46 -24.79 -2.01
C SER A 29 10.41 -23.29 -2.35
N LEU A 30 10.85 -22.43 -1.43
CA LEU A 30 10.96 -20.99 -1.64
C LEU A 30 12.10 -20.60 -2.58
N LYS A 31 13.18 -21.38 -2.61
CA LYS A 31 14.28 -21.15 -3.59
C LYS A 31 13.87 -21.42 -5.04
N GLY A 32 12.88 -22.23 -5.27
CA GLY A 32 12.33 -22.48 -6.61
C GLY A 32 11.37 -21.38 -7.09
N ASN A 33 10.94 -20.51 -6.20
CA ASN A 33 10.07 -19.39 -6.49
C ASN A 33 10.74 -18.10 -6.02
N GLU A 34 11.77 -17.69 -6.70
CA GLU A 34 12.46 -16.41 -6.46
C GLU A 34 11.57 -15.18 -6.63
N ILE A 35 10.34 -15.40 -6.86
CA ILE A 35 9.37 -14.38 -7.24
C ILE A 35 8.51 -13.94 -6.05
N ILE A 36 8.60 -14.63 -4.92
CA ILE A 36 7.91 -14.21 -3.71
C ILE A 36 8.87 -13.43 -2.83
N ASN A 37 9.30 -12.32 -3.36
CA ASN A 37 9.69 -11.25 -2.51
C ASN A 37 8.42 -10.67 -1.94
N SER A 38 8.22 -10.81 -0.67
CA SER A 38 7.14 -10.15 0.05
C SER A 38 7.19 -8.63 -0.15
N ASP A 39 8.34 -8.12 -0.51
CA ASP A 39 8.56 -6.74 -0.90
C ASP A 39 7.91 -6.40 -2.26
N GLU A 40 7.81 -7.36 -3.17
CA GLU A 40 7.09 -7.17 -4.43
C GLU A 40 5.58 -7.10 -4.26
N LEU A 41 5.04 -7.69 -3.22
CA LEU A 41 3.62 -7.53 -2.90
C LEU A 41 3.31 -6.16 -2.32
N VAL A 42 4.29 -5.52 -1.72
CA VAL A 42 4.20 -4.13 -1.25
C VAL A 42 4.53 -3.16 -2.37
N GLU A 43 5.39 -3.58 -3.24
CA GLU A 43 5.62 -2.88 -4.48
C GLU A 43 4.52 -3.17 -5.48
N GLU A 44 3.32 -3.31 -5.12
CA GLU A 44 2.28 -3.26 -6.11
C GLU A 44 2.73 -2.38 -7.27
N LYS A 45 3.62 -2.79 -8.05
CA LYS A 45 4.16 -2.23 -9.30
C LYS A 45 3.41 -1.01 -9.87
N ILE A 46 2.86 -0.33 -8.98
CA ILE A 46 2.02 0.83 -9.09
C ILE A 46 2.87 2.04 -9.30
N ASP A 47 4.16 1.86 -9.07
CA ASP A 47 5.14 2.92 -9.06
C ASP A 47 5.76 3.20 -10.42
N ASP A 48 4.99 3.10 -11.47
CA ASP A 48 5.28 3.91 -12.62
C ASP A 48 5.03 5.37 -12.19
N PRO A 49 6.07 6.16 -12.00
CA PRO A 49 5.93 7.53 -11.52
C PRO A 49 5.08 8.40 -12.45
N LYS A 50 4.72 7.86 -13.58
CA LYS A 50 3.86 8.49 -14.59
C LYS A 50 2.36 8.30 -14.32
N THR A 51 2.00 7.35 -13.48
CA THR A 51 0.60 6.97 -13.23
C THR A 51 0.11 7.41 -11.86
N ILE A 52 0.93 8.11 -11.10
CA ILE A 52 0.64 8.48 -9.72
C ILE A 52 0.53 10.00 -9.59
N ILE A 53 -0.53 10.46 -8.95
CA ILE A 53 -0.66 11.84 -8.52
C ILE A 53 -0.23 11.92 -7.05
N LYS A 54 0.76 12.77 -6.80
CA LYS A 54 1.29 13.01 -5.45
C LYS A 54 0.84 14.36 -4.92
N SER A 55 0.76 14.48 -3.61
CA SER A 55 0.46 15.75 -2.96
C SER A 55 1.62 16.74 -3.13
N PRO A 56 1.34 17.97 -3.61
CA PRO A 56 2.36 19.01 -3.73
C PRO A 56 2.65 19.73 -2.41
N ILE A 57 1.81 19.55 -1.40
CA ILE A 57 1.92 20.24 -0.11
C ILE A 57 1.45 19.33 1.04
N VAL A 58 1.85 19.70 2.24
CA VAL A 58 1.35 19.10 3.49
C VAL A 58 0.05 19.77 3.89
N GLY A 59 -0.96 18.98 4.23
CA GLY A 59 -2.25 19.51 4.66
C GLY A 59 -3.29 18.41 4.86
N THR A 60 -4.55 18.79 4.83
CA THR A 60 -5.68 17.86 4.91
C THR A 60 -6.34 17.72 3.54
N ALA A 61 -6.45 16.51 3.05
CA ALA A 61 -7.08 16.23 1.76
C ALA A 61 -8.60 16.20 1.88
N TYR A 62 -9.26 16.89 0.98
CA TYR A 62 -10.71 16.84 0.81
C TYR A 62 -11.05 16.39 -0.61
N LEU A 63 -11.86 15.38 -0.73
CA LEU A 63 -12.30 14.86 -2.02
C LEU A 63 -13.41 15.71 -2.65
N ALA A 64 -14.08 16.50 -1.85
CA ALA A 64 -15.15 17.39 -2.28
C ALA A 64 -14.88 18.83 -1.85
N SER A 65 -15.48 19.81 -2.52
CA SER A 65 -15.35 21.23 -2.16
C SER A 65 -16.04 21.59 -0.86
N GLU A 66 -17.07 20.86 -0.50
CA GLU A 66 -17.88 21.08 0.69
C GLU A 66 -18.35 19.75 1.28
N PRO A 67 -18.62 19.69 2.60
CA PRO A 67 -19.23 18.52 3.22
C PRO A 67 -20.58 18.19 2.58
N GLY A 68 -20.70 16.96 2.07
CA GLY A 68 -21.91 16.49 1.38
C GLY A 68 -21.98 16.81 -0.12
N ALA A 69 -20.99 17.52 -0.67
CA ALA A 69 -20.87 17.72 -2.11
C ALA A 69 -20.38 16.47 -2.82
N LYS A 70 -20.57 16.42 -4.12
CA LYS A 70 -20.04 15.32 -4.93
C LYS A 70 -18.51 15.37 -4.95
N PRO A 71 -17.83 14.24 -4.78
CA PRO A 71 -16.37 14.20 -4.86
C PRO A 71 -15.91 14.57 -6.28
N PHE A 72 -14.81 15.30 -6.36
CA PHE A 72 -14.19 15.65 -7.65
C PHE A 72 -13.74 14.40 -8.41
N THR A 73 -13.33 13.39 -7.65
CA THR A 73 -12.74 12.16 -8.17
C THR A 73 -13.37 10.94 -7.52
N SER A 74 -13.69 9.97 -8.35
CA SER A 74 -14.14 8.65 -7.89
C SER A 74 -13.44 7.56 -8.69
N VAL A 75 -13.37 6.36 -8.11
CA VAL A 75 -12.81 5.19 -8.80
C VAL A 75 -13.57 4.95 -10.10
N GLY A 76 -12.85 4.81 -11.20
CA GLY A 76 -13.41 4.64 -12.54
C GLY A 76 -13.76 5.93 -13.28
N LYS A 77 -13.58 7.09 -12.66
CA LYS A 77 -13.79 8.39 -13.33
C LYS A 77 -12.64 8.69 -14.28
N LYS A 78 -12.97 9.16 -15.47
CA LYS A 78 -11.99 9.66 -16.42
C LYS A 78 -11.60 11.09 -16.08
N ILE A 79 -10.31 11.32 -15.92
CA ILE A 79 -9.72 12.62 -15.59
C ILE A 79 -8.85 13.12 -16.73
N LYS A 80 -8.87 14.41 -16.96
CA LYS A 80 -7.99 15.09 -17.92
C LYS A 80 -6.87 15.83 -17.17
N LYS A 81 -5.75 16.00 -17.84
CA LYS A 81 -4.65 16.82 -17.35
C LYS A 81 -5.13 18.24 -17.06
N GLY A 82 -4.81 18.75 -15.88
CA GLY A 82 -5.26 20.06 -15.39
C GLY A 82 -6.60 20.07 -14.69
N GLU A 83 -7.34 18.96 -14.65
CA GLU A 83 -8.58 18.85 -13.90
C GLU A 83 -8.28 18.74 -12.40
N THR A 84 -9.01 19.48 -11.57
CA THR A 84 -8.87 19.38 -10.11
C THR A 84 -9.36 18.03 -9.63
N VAL A 85 -8.48 17.28 -9.00
CA VAL A 85 -8.77 15.92 -8.49
C VAL A 85 -9.15 15.90 -7.02
N LEU A 86 -8.58 16.81 -6.24
CA LEU A 86 -8.93 17.00 -4.85
C LEU A 86 -8.44 18.38 -4.37
N ILE A 87 -8.81 18.72 -3.14
CA ILE A 87 -8.38 19.93 -2.47
C ILE A 87 -7.55 19.54 -1.25
N VAL A 88 -6.41 20.22 -1.07
CA VAL A 88 -5.62 20.12 0.14
C VAL A 88 -5.70 21.42 0.92
N GLU A 89 -6.26 21.37 2.11
CA GLU A 89 -6.28 22.51 3.03
C GLU A 89 -4.97 22.56 3.81
N ALA A 90 -4.25 23.65 3.63
CA ALA A 90 -3.03 23.95 4.36
C ALA A 90 -3.07 25.39 4.82
N MET A 91 -2.77 25.63 6.10
CA MET A 91 -2.74 27.00 6.69
C MET A 91 -4.00 27.83 6.39
N LYS A 92 -5.17 27.23 6.53
CA LYS A 92 -6.48 27.85 6.23
C LYS A 92 -6.66 28.26 4.75
N THR A 93 -5.85 27.75 3.89
CA THR A 93 -5.94 27.96 2.45
C THR A 93 -6.33 26.68 1.73
N MET A 94 -7.35 26.77 0.90
CA MET A 94 -7.78 25.65 0.04
C MET A 94 -6.95 25.63 -1.23
N ASN A 95 -6.11 24.62 -1.38
CA ASN A 95 -5.27 24.43 -2.55
C ASN A 95 -5.84 23.34 -3.44
N HIS A 96 -6.20 23.70 -4.64
CA HIS A 96 -6.65 22.74 -5.64
C HIS A 96 -5.46 21.96 -6.20
N VAL A 97 -5.54 20.66 -6.17
CA VAL A 97 -4.52 19.78 -6.75
C VAL A 97 -4.98 19.37 -8.15
N PRO A 98 -4.33 19.87 -9.20
CA PRO A 98 -4.67 19.47 -10.56
C PRO A 98 -4.05 18.11 -10.90
N SER A 99 -4.72 17.38 -11.79
CA SER A 99 -4.14 16.18 -12.36
C SER A 99 -2.95 16.54 -13.26
N THR A 100 -1.86 15.83 -13.07
CA THR A 100 -0.68 15.96 -13.93
C THR A 100 -0.77 15.07 -15.18
N LEU A 101 -1.73 14.17 -15.20
CA LEU A 101 -1.87 13.12 -16.21
C LEU A 101 -3.33 12.97 -16.63
N ASP A 102 -3.50 12.47 -17.87
CA ASP A 102 -4.78 12.03 -18.38
C ASP A 102 -4.96 10.53 -18.12
N GLY A 103 -6.15 10.11 -17.78
CA GLY A 103 -6.45 8.69 -17.61
C GLY A 103 -7.68 8.44 -16.79
N VAL A 104 -7.86 7.18 -16.40
CA VAL A 104 -8.95 6.72 -15.56
C VAL A 104 -8.45 6.47 -14.14
N VAL A 105 -9.17 6.94 -13.15
CA VAL A 105 -8.84 6.70 -11.74
C VAL A 105 -8.97 5.23 -11.42
N LYS A 106 -7.86 4.60 -11.12
CA LYS A 106 -7.79 3.21 -10.69
C LYS A 106 -8.10 3.05 -9.21
N LYS A 107 -7.47 3.90 -8.41
CA LYS A 107 -7.62 3.88 -6.96
C LYS A 107 -7.41 5.26 -6.36
N VAL A 108 -8.21 5.58 -5.38
CA VAL A 108 -8.01 6.75 -4.51
C VAL A 108 -7.38 6.25 -3.22
N CYS A 109 -6.21 6.77 -2.88
CA CYS A 109 -5.42 6.31 -1.73
C CYS A 109 -5.67 7.12 -0.46
N VAL A 110 -6.45 8.17 -0.55
CA VAL A 110 -6.76 9.06 0.58
C VAL A 110 -8.27 9.16 0.79
N ASP A 111 -8.66 9.33 2.03
CA ASP A 111 -10.04 9.56 2.41
C ASP A 111 -10.33 11.05 2.58
N ASP A 112 -11.61 11.41 2.58
CA ASP A 112 -12.07 12.77 2.82
C ASP A 112 -11.71 13.20 4.26
N GLY A 113 -11.01 14.32 4.38
CA GLY A 113 -10.54 14.83 5.67
C GLY A 113 -9.29 14.13 6.21
N GLN A 114 -8.59 13.35 5.40
CA GLN A 114 -7.34 12.69 5.81
C GLN A 114 -6.14 13.64 5.70
N PRO A 115 -5.26 13.70 6.72
CA PRO A 115 -4.01 14.43 6.60
C PRO A 115 -3.09 13.77 5.58
N VAL A 116 -2.47 14.57 4.73
CA VAL A 116 -1.52 14.14 3.70
C VAL A 116 -0.20 14.88 3.84
N GLU A 117 0.87 14.20 3.48
CA GLU A 117 2.21 14.76 3.49
C GLU A 117 2.69 15.08 2.08
N PHE A 118 3.72 15.91 1.99
CA PHE A 118 4.37 16.23 0.71
C PHE A 118 4.88 14.95 0.04
N GLY A 119 4.54 14.79 -1.22
CA GLY A 119 4.95 13.62 -2.00
C GLY A 119 4.18 12.33 -1.71
N GLN A 120 3.19 12.38 -0.82
CA GLN A 120 2.32 11.23 -0.57
C GLN A 120 1.44 10.93 -1.78
N THR A 121 1.33 9.66 -2.12
CA THR A 121 0.46 9.20 -3.20
C THR A 121 -1.00 9.44 -2.85
N ILE A 122 -1.70 10.15 -3.70
CA ILE A 122 -3.11 10.50 -3.51
C ILE A 122 -4.00 9.63 -4.38
N ILE A 123 -3.72 9.59 -5.66
CA ILE A 123 -4.54 8.92 -6.67
C ILE A 123 -3.63 8.17 -7.62
N ILE A 124 -4.08 7.00 -8.02
CA ILE A 124 -3.46 6.18 -9.04
C ILE A 124 -4.34 6.21 -10.27
N ILE A 125 -3.75 6.56 -11.40
CA ILE A 125 -4.40 6.66 -12.71
C ILE A 125 -3.89 5.55 -13.62
N GLU A 126 -4.71 5.06 -14.49
CA GLU A 126 -4.37 4.08 -15.52
C GLU A 126 -4.63 4.63 -16.91
#